data_06b51853849205b8a79c2d8b5f29a3e9
#
_entry.id   06b51853849205b8a79c2d8b5f29a3e9
#
_cell.length_a   1.000
_cell.length_b   1.000
_cell.length_c   1.000
_cell.angle_alpha   90.00
_cell.angle_beta   90.00
_cell.angle_gamma   90.00
#
_symmetry.space_group_name_H-M   'P 1'
#
loop_
_entity.id
_entity.type
_entity.pdbx_description
1 polymer ?
#
loop_
_entity_poly.entity_id
_entity_poly.type
_entity_poly.pdbx_seq_one_letter_code
_entity_poly.pdbx_strand_id
1 'polypeptide(L)'
;MGLLSFIWAAKGALMNIPSRPANHLAGETSPYLLQHAHNPVEWYPWGAEALARARTEDRPILLSIGYSACHWCHVMERESFEDDAIANVMNSLFINIKVDREERPDLDRIYQLAHQVLTRRPGGWPLTAFLTPVEQAPLFVGTYFPPNPQHGMPGFHDLLQQVSEHYRANHLHMVCHAQAIREALNKTEPSSSNSEGPSNSVTILKAAEQLEAEFDKDHGGFGHAPKFPH
;
A
#
# COMPACT_ATOMS: atom_id res chain seq x y z
N MET A 1 -0.82 61.56 34.08
CA MET A 1 -1.24 60.89 32.84
C MET A 1 -0.17 59.88 32.49
N GLY A 2 -0.32 58.62 32.90
CA GLY A 2 0.65 57.58 32.66
C GLY A 2 -0.02 56.44 31.87
N LEU A 3 0.43 56.21 30.66
CA LEU A 3 0.02 55.07 29.83
C LEU A 3 0.76 53.79 30.31
N LEU A 4 0.02 52.88 30.90
CA LEU A 4 0.48 51.54 31.22
C LEU A 4 0.40 50.67 29.95
N SER A 5 1.56 50.35 29.36
CA SER A 5 1.72 49.36 28.28
C SER A 5 1.61 47.97 28.89
N PHE A 6 0.52 47.27 28.65
CA PHE A 6 0.42 45.81 28.89
C PHE A 6 1.12 45.06 27.78
N ILE A 7 2.34 44.63 28.04
CA ILE A 7 3.03 43.64 27.20
C ILE A 7 2.52 42.26 27.61
N TRP A 8 1.67 41.68 26.77
CA TRP A 8 1.20 40.31 26.92
C TRP A 8 2.28 39.35 26.39
N ALA A 9 3.11 38.88 27.31
CA ALA A 9 4.08 37.83 27.01
C ALA A 9 3.36 36.47 26.91
N ALA A 10 2.91 36.11 25.73
CA ALA A 10 2.50 34.74 25.45
C ALA A 10 3.75 33.84 25.48
N LYS A 11 4.05 33.27 26.65
CA LYS A 11 4.93 32.11 26.73
C LYS A 11 4.21 30.93 26.09
N GLY A 12 4.42 30.74 24.78
CA GLY A 12 4.13 29.48 24.11
C GLY A 12 5.01 28.40 24.74
N ALA A 13 4.43 27.61 25.63
CA ALA A 13 5.03 26.36 26.02
C ALA A 13 5.01 25.47 24.77
N LEU A 14 6.11 25.46 24.05
CA LEU A 14 6.40 24.37 23.12
C LEU A 14 6.43 23.11 24.00
N MET A 15 5.33 22.36 24.00
CA MET A 15 5.36 20.98 24.46
C MET A 15 6.43 20.28 23.61
N ASN A 16 7.53 19.96 24.28
CA ASN A 16 8.56 19.09 23.73
C ASN A 16 7.93 17.71 23.69
N ILE A 17 7.14 17.43 22.63
CA ILE A 17 6.73 16.07 22.29
C ILE A 17 8.05 15.38 21.95
N PRO A 18 8.48 14.37 22.70
CA PRO A 18 9.70 13.66 22.35
C PRO A 18 9.50 13.15 20.93
N SER A 19 10.29 13.67 19.98
CA SER A 19 10.26 13.21 18.61
C SER A 19 10.63 11.72 18.65
N ARG A 20 9.70 10.84 18.25
CA ARG A 20 10.01 9.43 18.11
C ARG A 20 11.24 9.29 17.23
N PRO A 21 12.13 8.33 17.53
CA PRO A 21 13.24 8.05 16.63
C PRO A 21 12.66 7.71 15.25
N ALA A 22 13.34 8.18 14.23
CA ALA A 22 12.94 7.91 12.87
C ALA A 22 13.18 6.43 12.53
N ASN A 23 12.25 5.83 11.77
CA ASN A 23 12.39 4.50 11.19
C ASN A 23 13.22 4.55 9.88
N HIS A 24 13.30 3.43 9.13
CA HIS A 24 14.15 3.33 7.94
C HIS A 24 13.69 4.19 6.74
N LEU A 25 12.54 4.85 6.84
CA LEU A 25 12.06 5.77 5.78
C LEU A 25 12.70 7.16 5.85
N ALA A 26 13.42 7.49 6.92
CA ALA A 26 14.00 8.84 7.10
C ALA A 26 15.07 9.20 6.05
N GLY A 27 15.67 8.20 5.39
CA GLY A 27 16.64 8.39 4.33
C GLY A 27 16.04 8.50 2.91
N GLU A 28 14.72 8.38 2.78
CA GLU A 28 14.03 8.37 1.50
C GLU A 28 13.80 9.79 0.95
N THR A 29 13.51 9.87 -0.35
CA THR A 29 13.25 11.15 -1.04
C THR A 29 11.76 11.41 -1.28
N SER A 30 10.94 10.35 -1.24
CA SER A 30 9.49 10.45 -1.38
C SER A 30 8.87 11.25 -0.24
N PRO A 31 8.12 12.33 -0.52
CA PRO A 31 7.36 13.04 0.51
C PRO A 31 6.36 12.14 1.25
N TYR A 32 5.77 11.17 0.54
CA TYR A 32 4.86 10.19 1.13
C TYR A 32 5.57 9.26 2.12
N LEU A 33 6.74 8.73 1.79
CA LEU A 33 7.50 7.88 2.70
C LEU A 33 7.98 8.67 3.92
N LEU A 34 8.46 9.89 3.71
CA LEU A 34 8.92 10.78 4.80
C LEU A 34 7.83 11.12 5.81
N GLN A 35 6.56 11.23 5.39
CA GLN A 35 5.42 11.41 6.31
C GLN A 35 5.37 10.30 7.37
N HIS A 36 5.72 9.06 6.99
CA HIS A 36 5.67 7.90 7.84
C HIS A 36 6.98 7.62 8.60
N ALA A 37 8.00 8.47 8.45
CA ALA A 37 9.31 8.27 9.06
C ALA A 37 9.31 8.28 10.59
N HIS A 38 8.29 8.90 11.21
CA HIS A 38 8.14 8.98 12.66
C HIS A 38 6.96 8.18 13.23
N ASN A 39 6.33 7.33 12.42
CA ASN A 39 5.35 6.37 12.93
C ASN A 39 6.02 5.39 13.91
N PRO A 40 5.29 4.85 14.91
CA PRO A 40 5.79 3.78 15.78
C PRO A 40 6.03 2.46 15.06
N VAL A 41 5.48 2.30 13.86
CA VAL A 41 5.73 1.15 12.99
C VAL A 41 7.16 1.21 12.45
N GLU A 42 7.90 0.11 12.54
CA GLU A 42 9.22 -0.07 11.96
C GLU A 42 9.10 -0.25 10.44
N TRP A 43 8.85 0.85 9.74
CA TRP A 43 8.72 0.88 8.30
C TRP A 43 10.07 0.81 7.60
N TYR A 44 10.14 -0.02 6.57
CA TYR A 44 11.22 -0.09 5.59
C TYR A 44 10.72 0.40 4.23
N PRO A 45 11.58 1.01 3.40
CA PRO A 45 11.32 1.10 1.98
C PRO A 45 11.43 -0.28 1.33
N TRP A 46 10.84 -0.46 0.15
CA TRP A 46 11.05 -1.68 -0.63
C TRP A 46 12.49 -1.78 -1.10
N GLY A 47 13.25 -2.68 -0.54
CA GLY A 47 14.68 -2.80 -0.83
C GLY A 47 15.30 -4.09 -0.33
N ALA A 48 16.58 -4.27 -0.65
CA ALA A 48 17.31 -5.49 -0.33
C ALA A 48 17.37 -5.78 1.18
N GLU A 49 17.45 -4.75 2.02
CA GLU A 49 17.52 -4.88 3.47
C GLU A 49 16.25 -5.52 4.03
N ALA A 50 15.08 -4.94 3.75
CA ALA A 50 13.80 -5.44 4.23
C ALA A 50 13.52 -6.87 3.73
N LEU A 51 13.80 -7.14 2.45
CA LEU A 51 13.59 -8.45 1.84
C LEU A 51 14.57 -9.51 2.39
N ALA A 52 15.81 -9.14 2.67
CA ALA A 52 16.77 -10.04 3.30
C ALA A 52 16.36 -10.35 4.74
N ARG A 53 15.91 -9.34 5.49
CA ARG A 53 15.40 -9.50 6.84
C ARG A 53 14.19 -10.43 6.90
N ALA A 54 13.22 -10.23 6.00
CA ALA A 54 12.03 -11.08 5.91
C ALA A 54 12.40 -12.55 5.70
N ARG A 55 13.34 -12.83 4.79
CA ARG A 55 13.84 -14.19 4.52
C ARG A 55 14.57 -14.79 5.71
N THR A 56 15.46 -14.02 6.35
CA THR A 56 16.30 -14.52 7.45
C THR A 56 15.50 -14.81 8.71
N GLU A 57 14.49 -13.98 9.00
CA GLU A 57 13.62 -14.12 10.16
C GLU A 57 12.41 -15.04 9.89
N ASP A 58 12.21 -15.51 8.65
CA ASP A 58 11.02 -16.25 8.18
C ASP A 58 9.72 -15.56 8.60
N ARG A 59 9.67 -14.25 8.40
CA ARG A 59 8.52 -13.41 8.74
C ARG A 59 7.82 -12.93 7.50
N PRO A 60 6.48 -13.06 7.41
CA PRO A 60 5.73 -12.51 6.29
C PRO A 60 5.91 -10.99 6.21
N ILE A 61 5.83 -10.47 4.99
CA ILE A 61 5.91 -9.03 4.73
C ILE A 61 4.50 -8.45 4.82
N LEU A 62 4.35 -7.34 5.55
CA LEU A 62 3.19 -6.46 5.44
C LEU A 62 3.57 -5.30 4.52
N LEU A 63 3.00 -5.28 3.34
CA LEU A 63 3.20 -4.25 2.32
C LEU A 63 2.04 -3.25 2.34
N SER A 64 2.35 -1.96 2.48
CA SER A 64 1.39 -0.87 2.37
C SER A 64 1.78 0.05 1.22
N ILE A 65 0.93 0.17 0.20
CA ILE A 65 1.13 1.04 -0.95
C ILE A 65 0.14 2.18 -0.92
N GLY A 66 0.62 3.40 -1.17
CA GLY A 66 -0.20 4.59 -1.20
C GLY A 66 0.50 5.74 -1.91
N TYR A 67 0.05 6.97 -1.68
CA TYR A 67 0.62 8.20 -2.23
C TYR A 67 0.23 9.42 -1.40
N SER A 68 0.91 10.54 -1.58
CA SER A 68 0.79 11.73 -0.72
C SER A 68 -0.63 12.32 -0.65
N ALA A 69 -1.37 12.33 -1.76
CA ALA A 69 -2.73 12.89 -1.82
C ALA A 69 -3.84 11.87 -1.47
N CYS A 70 -3.47 10.68 -1.01
CA CYS A 70 -4.41 9.59 -0.73
C CYS A 70 -5.15 9.81 0.60
N HIS A 71 -6.43 10.19 0.53
CA HIS A 71 -7.25 10.45 1.72
C HIS A 71 -7.31 9.24 2.69
N TRP A 72 -7.65 8.05 2.18
CA TRP A 72 -7.77 6.86 3.01
C TRP A 72 -6.43 6.33 3.55
N CYS A 73 -5.31 6.68 2.88
CA CYS A 73 -3.98 6.39 3.43
C CYS A 73 -3.73 7.20 4.71
N HIS A 74 -4.10 8.49 4.71
CA HIS A 74 -4.01 9.35 5.90
C HIS A 74 -4.98 8.93 7.01
N VAL A 75 -6.16 8.41 6.66
CA VAL A 75 -7.10 7.86 7.65
C VAL A 75 -6.46 6.65 8.32
N MET A 76 -5.95 5.69 7.55
CA MET A 76 -5.32 4.48 8.08
C MET A 76 -4.04 4.78 8.88
N GLU A 77 -3.30 5.81 8.49
CA GLU A 77 -2.14 6.29 9.25
C GLU A 77 -2.54 6.70 10.67
N ARG A 78 -3.48 7.63 10.79
CA ARG A 78 -3.93 8.16 12.08
C ARG A 78 -4.61 7.11 12.96
N GLU A 79 -5.37 6.20 12.36
CA GLU A 79 -6.15 5.22 13.10
C GLU A 79 -5.38 3.96 13.47
N SER A 80 -4.32 3.62 12.71
CA SER A 80 -3.61 2.35 12.88
C SER A 80 -2.09 2.51 12.95
N PHE A 81 -1.46 3.27 12.05
CA PHE A 81 0.00 3.32 11.99
C PHE A 81 0.62 4.23 13.04
N GLU A 82 -0.15 5.17 13.61
CA GLU A 82 0.25 6.01 14.73
C GLU A 82 -0.11 5.40 16.11
N ASP A 83 -0.92 4.35 16.13
CA ASP A 83 -1.30 3.63 17.34
C ASP A 83 -0.18 2.68 17.80
N ASP A 84 0.30 2.86 19.03
CA ASP A 84 1.41 2.08 19.59
C ASP A 84 1.07 0.59 19.75
N ALA A 85 -0.19 0.25 20.08
CA ALA A 85 -0.58 -1.14 20.29
C ALA A 85 -0.61 -1.89 18.95
N ILE A 86 -1.19 -1.29 17.91
CA ILE A 86 -1.19 -1.86 16.56
C ILE A 86 0.22 -1.94 15.99
N ALA A 87 1.02 -0.87 16.16
CA ALA A 87 2.42 -0.84 15.71
C ALA A 87 3.26 -1.94 16.36
N ASN A 88 3.10 -2.20 17.66
CA ASN A 88 3.78 -3.30 18.34
C ASN A 88 3.42 -4.67 17.75
N VAL A 89 2.16 -4.90 17.40
CA VAL A 89 1.73 -6.13 16.74
C VAL A 89 2.35 -6.22 15.34
N MET A 90 2.28 -5.15 14.54
CA MET A 90 2.91 -5.09 13.23
C MET A 90 4.41 -5.40 13.30
N ASN A 91 5.13 -4.74 14.20
CA ASN A 91 6.59 -4.90 14.35
C ASN A 91 6.99 -6.29 14.84
N SER A 92 6.15 -6.94 15.64
CA SER A 92 6.45 -8.29 16.17
C SER A 92 6.15 -9.39 15.15
N LEU A 93 5.15 -9.22 14.30
CA LEU A 93 4.64 -10.29 13.44
C LEU A 93 5.11 -10.18 11.99
N PHE A 94 5.44 -8.99 11.51
CA PHE A 94 5.73 -8.73 10.10
C PHE A 94 7.03 -7.94 9.91
N ILE A 95 7.58 -8.00 8.71
CA ILE A 95 8.49 -7.00 8.18
C ILE A 95 7.62 -5.99 7.42
N ASN A 96 7.56 -4.75 7.93
CA ASN A 96 6.64 -3.74 7.43
C ASN A 96 7.31 -2.93 6.32
N ILE A 97 6.78 -3.01 5.11
CA ILE A 97 7.31 -2.29 3.93
C ILE A 97 6.29 -1.26 3.46
N LYS A 98 6.76 -0.02 3.27
CA LYS A 98 5.95 1.05 2.72
C LYS A 98 6.43 1.43 1.33
N VAL A 99 5.49 1.65 0.42
CA VAL A 99 5.76 1.97 -0.98
C VAL A 99 4.96 3.19 -1.41
N ASP A 100 5.65 4.12 -2.05
CA ASP A 100 5.02 5.20 -2.80
C ASP A 100 4.75 4.71 -4.23
N ARG A 101 3.47 4.66 -4.63
CA ARG A 101 3.07 4.26 -5.98
C ARG A 101 3.59 5.20 -7.07
N GLU A 102 3.86 6.46 -6.73
CA GLU A 102 4.36 7.45 -7.67
C GLU A 102 5.83 7.21 -8.02
N GLU A 103 6.61 6.66 -7.07
CA GLU A 103 8.00 6.24 -7.32
C GLU A 103 8.09 4.79 -7.82
N ARG A 104 7.18 3.89 -7.38
CA ARG A 104 7.20 2.46 -7.70
C ARG A 104 5.87 1.99 -8.32
N PRO A 105 5.48 2.56 -9.49
CA PRO A 105 4.26 2.15 -10.20
C PRO A 105 4.28 0.69 -10.65
N ASP A 106 5.46 0.12 -10.81
CA ASP A 106 5.69 -1.30 -11.11
C ASP A 106 5.13 -2.20 -10.00
N LEU A 107 5.47 -1.92 -8.74
CA LEU A 107 4.97 -2.66 -7.59
C LEU A 107 3.46 -2.44 -7.39
N ASP A 108 3.01 -1.19 -7.51
CA ASP A 108 1.60 -0.86 -7.40
C ASP A 108 0.79 -1.70 -8.41
N ARG A 109 1.19 -1.72 -9.67
CA ARG A 109 0.51 -2.48 -10.71
C ARG A 109 0.43 -3.99 -10.40
N ILE A 110 1.55 -4.60 -9.95
CA ILE A 110 1.60 -6.02 -9.63
C ILE A 110 0.60 -6.36 -8.52
N TYR A 111 0.61 -5.60 -7.42
CA TYR A 111 -0.22 -5.91 -6.26
C TYR A 111 -1.68 -5.44 -6.41
N GLN A 112 -1.97 -4.43 -7.24
CA GLN A 112 -3.33 -4.09 -7.65
C GLN A 112 -3.93 -5.23 -8.50
N LEU A 113 -3.16 -5.79 -9.42
CA LEU A 113 -3.58 -6.95 -10.20
C LEU A 113 -3.79 -8.19 -9.31
N ALA A 114 -2.90 -8.41 -8.34
CA ALA A 114 -3.07 -9.47 -7.35
C ALA A 114 -4.37 -9.28 -6.55
N HIS A 115 -4.68 -8.04 -6.15
CA HIS A 115 -5.94 -7.72 -5.50
C HIS A 115 -7.14 -8.09 -6.37
N GLN A 116 -7.13 -7.69 -7.64
CA GLN A 116 -8.21 -8.00 -8.58
C GLN A 116 -8.40 -9.51 -8.78
N VAL A 117 -7.32 -10.27 -8.93
CA VAL A 117 -7.36 -11.73 -9.11
C VAL A 117 -7.91 -12.42 -7.88
N LEU A 118 -7.46 -12.05 -6.68
CA LEU A 118 -7.84 -12.70 -5.42
C LEU A 118 -9.23 -12.32 -4.94
N THR A 119 -9.63 -11.07 -5.10
CA THR A 119 -10.91 -10.56 -4.57
C THR A 119 -12.01 -10.49 -5.62
N ARG A 120 -11.66 -10.54 -6.91
CA ARG A 120 -12.55 -10.28 -8.06
C ARG A 120 -13.18 -8.88 -8.02
N ARG A 121 -12.49 -7.93 -7.40
CA ARG A 121 -12.92 -6.53 -7.28
C ARG A 121 -11.76 -5.63 -7.68
N PRO A 122 -12.03 -4.43 -8.21
CA PRO A 122 -10.98 -3.45 -8.43
C PRO A 122 -10.29 -3.13 -7.11
N GLY A 123 -9.00 -2.88 -7.16
CA GLY A 123 -8.23 -2.45 -6.00
C GLY A 123 -8.47 -0.98 -5.67
N GLY A 124 -7.58 -0.42 -4.86
CA GLY A 124 -7.65 0.98 -4.42
C GLY A 124 -6.48 1.28 -3.48
N TRP A 125 -6.49 2.49 -2.92
CA TRP A 125 -5.47 2.93 -1.97
C TRP A 125 -6.10 3.41 -0.66
N PRO A 126 -5.43 3.08 0.50
CA PRO A 126 -4.19 2.30 0.59
C PRO A 126 -4.39 0.87 0.08
N LEU A 127 -3.39 0.30 -0.57
CA LEU A 127 -3.35 -1.12 -0.83
C LEU A 127 -2.56 -1.79 0.29
N THR A 128 -3.17 -2.77 0.93
CA THR A 128 -2.55 -3.59 1.98
C THR A 128 -2.38 -5.02 1.47
N ALA A 129 -1.16 -5.52 1.47
CA ALA A 129 -0.88 -6.89 1.05
C ALA A 129 0.02 -7.59 2.07
N PHE A 130 -0.26 -8.85 2.33
CA PHE A 130 0.60 -9.73 3.12
C PHE A 130 1.29 -10.69 2.16
N LEU A 131 2.62 -10.78 2.24
CA LEU A 131 3.43 -11.49 1.24
C LEU A 131 4.29 -12.56 1.89
N THR A 132 4.63 -13.58 1.10
CA THR A 132 5.67 -14.54 1.50
C THR A 132 7.03 -13.86 1.57
N PRO A 133 7.91 -14.26 2.52
CA PRO A 133 9.21 -13.60 2.71
C PRO A 133 10.21 -13.88 1.59
N VAL A 134 10.06 -14.97 0.85
CA VAL A 134 11.04 -15.40 -0.16
C VAL A 134 10.63 -14.93 -1.55
N GLU A 135 9.43 -15.30 -2.00
CA GLU A 135 8.94 -15.01 -3.35
C GLU A 135 8.17 -13.69 -3.46
N GLN A 136 7.87 -13.03 -2.33
CA GLN A 136 7.00 -11.85 -2.24
C GLN A 136 5.62 -12.09 -2.89
N ALA A 137 5.18 -13.35 -2.87
CA ALA A 137 3.88 -13.72 -3.41
C ALA A 137 2.75 -13.38 -2.43
N PRO A 138 1.60 -12.85 -2.90
CA PRO A 138 0.53 -12.39 -2.03
C PRO A 138 -0.18 -13.57 -1.34
N LEU A 139 -0.28 -13.48 -0.02
CA LEU A 139 -1.03 -14.39 0.85
C LEU A 139 -2.46 -13.89 1.07
N PHE A 140 -2.57 -12.60 1.28
CA PHE A 140 -3.82 -11.90 1.48
C PHE A 140 -3.67 -10.45 1.01
N VAL A 141 -4.75 -9.88 0.48
CA VAL A 141 -4.78 -8.51 -0.02
C VAL A 141 -6.09 -7.83 0.35
N GLY A 142 -6.02 -6.54 0.54
CA GLY A 142 -7.16 -5.66 0.78
C GLY A 142 -6.77 -4.21 0.58
N THR A 143 -7.70 -3.32 0.88
CA THR A 143 -7.44 -1.89 0.83
C THR A 143 -7.34 -1.31 2.24
N TYR A 144 -8.25 -0.47 2.63
CA TYR A 144 -8.34 0.07 3.98
C TYR A 144 -8.94 -0.96 4.95
N PHE A 145 -8.41 -1.00 6.18
CA PHE A 145 -8.95 -1.74 7.31
C PHE A 145 -9.11 -0.80 8.52
N PRO A 146 -10.29 -0.77 9.15
CA PRO A 146 -10.49 0.01 10.37
C PRO A 146 -9.71 -0.62 11.55
N PRO A 147 -9.34 0.16 12.59
CA PRO A 147 -8.63 -0.38 13.76
C PRO A 147 -9.44 -1.47 14.49
N ASN A 148 -10.74 -1.30 14.57
CA ASN A 148 -11.68 -2.25 15.18
C ASN A 148 -12.72 -2.71 14.16
N PRO A 149 -13.36 -3.89 14.34
CA PRO A 149 -14.38 -4.38 13.42
C PRO A 149 -15.52 -3.39 13.27
N GLN A 150 -15.81 -2.96 12.02
CA GLN A 150 -16.94 -2.09 11.71
C GLN A 150 -17.41 -2.26 10.26
N HIS A 151 -18.67 -1.97 10.01
CA HIS A 151 -19.28 -2.03 8.66
C HIS A 151 -19.05 -3.36 7.92
N GLY A 152 -18.97 -4.48 8.65
CA GLY A 152 -18.70 -5.80 8.08
C GLY A 152 -17.22 -6.05 7.68
N MET A 153 -16.34 -5.11 7.99
CA MET A 153 -14.90 -5.28 7.82
C MET A 153 -14.25 -5.77 9.12
N PRO A 154 -13.24 -6.66 9.05
CA PRO A 154 -12.47 -7.05 10.22
C PRO A 154 -11.67 -5.85 10.76
N GLY A 155 -11.39 -5.85 12.05
CA GLY A 155 -10.44 -4.92 12.64
C GLY A 155 -9.02 -5.21 12.18
N PHE A 156 -8.24 -4.16 11.97
CA PHE A 156 -6.86 -4.32 11.48
C PHE A 156 -5.99 -5.12 12.47
N HIS A 157 -6.14 -4.85 13.78
CA HIS A 157 -5.46 -5.61 14.82
C HIS A 157 -5.72 -7.12 14.74
N ASP A 158 -6.99 -7.52 14.63
CA ASP A 158 -7.38 -8.93 14.56
C ASP A 158 -6.92 -9.57 13.25
N LEU A 159 -6.98 -8.84 12.14
CA LEU A 159 -6.47 -9.28 10.84
C LEU A 159 -4.98 -9.60 10.89
N LEU A 160 -4.16 -8.75 11.53
CA LEU A 160 -2.73 -8.97 11.70
C LEU A 160 -2.45 -10.30 12.41
N GLN A 161 -3.15 -10.57 13.50
CA GLN A 161 -3.00 -11.81 14.25
C GLN A 161 -3.43 -13.03 13.42
N GLN A 162 -4.61 -12.97 12.80
CA GLN A 162 -5.14 -14.07 11.98
C GLN A 162 -4.22 -14.43 10.82
N VAL A 163 -3.68 -13.43 10.11
CA VAL A 163 -2.75 -13.68 9.00
C VAL A 163 -1.47 -14.33 9.50
N SER A 164 -0.90 -13.83 10.59
CA SER A 164 0.33 -14.39 11.17
C SER A 164 0.14 -15.82 11.67
N GLU A 165 -0.95 -16.10 12.38
CA GLU A 165 -1.29 -17.44 12.85
C GLU A 165 -1.50 -18.41 11.68
N HIS A 166 -2.23 -17.97 10.67
CA HIS A 166 -2.49 -18.78 9.48
C HIS A 166 -1.19 -19.09 8.72
N TYR A 167 -0.29 -18.10 8.57
CA TYR A 167 1.02 -18.29 7.96
C TYR A 167 1.84 -19.34 8.70
N ARG A 168 1.91 -19.26 10.04
CA ARG A 168 2.67 -20.22 10.86
C ARG A 168 2.07 -21.63 10.85
N ALA A 169 0.74 -21.74 10.93
CA ALA A 169 0.05 -23.02 10.96
C ALA A 169 0.06 -23.76 9.62
N ASN A 170 0.09 -23.03 8.49
CA ASN A 170 -0.11 -23.58 7.16
C ASN A 170 1.01 -23.21 6.17
N HIS A 171 2.23 -23.02 6.67
CA HIS A 171 3.36 -22.46 5.90
C HIS A 171 3.51 -23.10 4.51
N LEU A 172 3.64 -24.43 4.44
CA LEU A 172 3.83 -25.15 3.17
C LEU A 172 2.65 -24.96 2.20
N HIS A 173 1.43 -25.03 2.70
CA HIS A 173 0.23 -24.84 1.88
C HIS A 173 0.16 -23.42 1.34
N MET A 174 0.50 -22.43 2.16
CA MET A 174 0.50 -21.02 1.75
C MET A 174 1.57 -20.72 0.70
N VAL A 175 2.75 -21.30 0.79
CA VAL A 175 3.80 -21.16 -0.24
C VAL A 175 3.33 -21.75 -1.58
N CYS A 176 2.74 -22.95 -1.57
CA CYS A 176 2.18 -23.55 -2.79
C CYS A 176 1.06 -22.71 -3.39
N HIS A 177 0.16 -22.17 -2.57
CA HIS A 177 -0.93 -21.31 -3.03
C HIS A 177 -0.41 -19.98 -3.60
N ALA A 178 0.57 -19.37 -2.94
CA ALA A 178 1.22 -18.15 -3.40
C ALA A 178 1.92 -18.34 -4.76
N GLN A 179 2.52 -19.51 -5.00
CA GLN A 179 3.11 -19.83 -6.29
C GLN A 179 2.04 -19.93 -7.40
N ALA A 180 0.89 -20.54 -7.12
CA ALA A 180 -0.21 -20.61 -8.08
C ALA A 180 -0.76 -19.21 -8.43
N ILE A 181 -0.83 -18.31 -7.45
CA ILE A 181 -1.21 -16.90 -7.69
C ILE A 181 -0.18 -16.21 -8.58
N ARG A 182 1.11 -16.38 -8.31
CA ARG A 182 2.18 -15.81 -9.16
C ARG A 182 2.09 -16.30 -10.60
N GLU A 183 1.83 -17.59 -10.81
CA GLU A 183 1.62 -18.14 -12.15
C GLU A 183 0.39 -17.56 -12.84
N ALA A 184 -0.69 -17.33 -12.09
CA ALA A 184 -1.89 -16.67 -12.60
C ALA A 184 -1.60 -15.21 -13.00
N LEU A 185 -0.84 -14.47 -12.19
CA LEU A 185 -0.42 -13.11 -12.50
C LEU A 185 0.46 -13.05 -13.75
N ASN A 186 1.43 -13.95 -13.89
CA ASN A 186 2.27 -14.02 -15.07
C ASN A 186 1.49 -14.29 -16.37
N LYS A 187 0.36 -15.00 -16.29
CA LYS A 187 -0.52 -15.24 -17.45
C LYS A 187 -1.33 -14.01 -17.86
N THR A 188 -1.50 -13.06 -16.98
CA THR A 188 -2.22 -11.80 -17.27
C THR A 188 -1.32 -10.73 -17.87
N GLU A 189 0.00 -10.90 -17.79
CA GLU A 189 0.91 -10.04 -18.52
C GLU A 189 0.79 -10.33 -20.02
N PRO A 190 0.66 -9.29 -20.86
CA PRO A 190 0.69 -9.49 -22.30
C PRO A 190 2.02 -10.19 -22.64
N SER A 191 1.92 -11.42 -23.16
CA SER A 191 3.09 -12.07 -23.71
C SER A 191 3.73 -11.07 -24.67
N SER A 192 5.00 -10.75 -24.42
CA SER A 192 5.80 -10.00 -25.38
C SER A 192 5.79 -10.82 -26.67
N SER A 193 4.80 -10.54 -27.52
CA SER A 193 4.87 -11.05 -28.88
C SER A 193 6.13 -10.43 -29.45
N ASN A 194 7.12 -11.23 -29.77
CA ASN A 194 8.29 -10.85 -30.56
C ASN A 194 7.87 -10.42 -31.98
N SER A 195 6.87 -9.54 -32.06
CA SER A 195 6.59 -8.83 -33.29
C SER A 195 7.58 -7.68 -33.36
N GLU A 196 8.78 -7.99 -33.83
CA GLU A 196 9.73 -7.02 -34.36
C GLU A 196 9.13 -6.33 -35.59
N GLY A 197 8.03 -5.63 -35.42
CA GLY A 197 7.39 -4.84 -36.44
C GLY A 197 7.15 -3.42 -35.95
N PRO A 198 7.36 -2.40 -36.77
CA PRO A 198 6.97 -1.05 -36.40
C PRO A 198 5.49 -1.05 -36.03
N SER A 199 5.15 -0.29 -34.99
CA SER A 199 3.75 -0.09 -34.55
C SER A 199 2.90 0.24 -35.77
N ASN A 200 2.06 -0.69 -36.21
CA ASN A 200 1.28 -0.50 -37.44
C ASN A 200 0.18 0.52 -37.17
N SER A 201 -0.02 1.47 -38.06
CA SER A 201 -1.10 2.46 -38.01
C SER A 201 -2.48 1.83 -37.75
N VAL A 202 -2.69 0.58 -38.21
CA VAL A 202 -3.90 -0.20 -37.94
C VAL A 202 -4.09 -0.50 -36.45
N THR A 203 -3.02 -0.75 -35.69
CA THR A 203 -3.11 -0.97 -34.24
C THR A 203 -3.50 0.28 -33.50
N ILE A 204 -2.96 1.44 -33.92
CA ILE A 204 -3.29 2.75 -33.34
C ILE A 204 -4.75 3.10 -33.63
N LEU A 205 -5.21 2.89 -34.86
CA LEU A 205 -6.61 3.15 -35.26
C LEU A 205 -7.58 2.26 -34.45
N LYS A 206 -7.29 0.97 -34.31
CA LYS A 206 -8.11 0.07 -33.48
C LYS A 206 -8.16 0.49 -32.01
N ALA A 207 -7.05 0.94 -31.45
CA ALA A 207 -7.02 1.46 -30.09
C ALA A 207 -7.86 2.74 -29.94
N ALA A 208 -7.79 3.64 -30.93
CA ALA A 208 -8.61 4.86 -30.95
C ALA A 208 -10.10 4.52 -31.07
N GLU A 209 -10.49 3.59 -31.94
CA GLU A 209 -11.87 3.12 -32.08
C GLU A 209 -12.40 2.50 -30.76
N GLN A 210 -11.59 1.71 -30.06
CA GLN A 210 -11.98 1.15 -28.76
C GLN A 210 -12.17 2.24 -27.69
N LEU A 211 -11.25 3.20 -27.62
CA LEU A 211 -11.39 4.32 -26.69
C LEU A 211 -12.61 5.18 -27.00
N GLU A 212 -12.90 5.43 -28.29
CA GLU A 212 -14.09 6.18 -28.69
C GLU A 212 -15.39 5.42 -28.32
N ALA A 213 -15.40 4.11 -28.46
CA ALA A 213 -16.56 3.27 -28.09
C ALA A 213 -16.83 3.28 -26.58
N GLU A 214 -15.79 3.41 -25.75
CA GLU A 214 -15.89 3.45 -24.28
C GLU A 214 -16.09 4.87 -23.72
N PHE A 215 -15.95 5.90 -24.55
CA PHE A 215 -16.08 7.29 -24.12
C PHE A 215 -17.56 7.65 -23.84
N ASP A 216 -17.81 8.15 -22.65
CA ASP A 216 -19.13 8.66 -22.24
C ASP A 216 -19.33 10.08 -22.79
N LYS A 217 -20.18 10.19 -23.81
CA LYS A 217 -20.44 11.48 -24.49
C LYS A 217 -21.29 12.45 -23.66
N ASP A 218 -22.02 11.95 -22.68
CA ASP A 218 -22.93 12.76 -21.86
C ASP A 218 -22.23 13.35 -20.64
N HIS A 219 -21.35 12.58 -19.99
CA HIS A 219 -20.70 12.97 -18.73
C HIS A 219 -19.17 13.03 -18.80
N GLY A 220 -18.58 12.69 -19.93
CA GLY A 220 -17.13 12.64 -20.12
C GLY A 220 -16.48 11.42 -19.44
N GLY A 221 -15.19 11.20 -19.76
CA GLY A 221 -14.42 10.05 -19.27
C GLY A 221 -14.80 8.73 -19.93
N PHE A 222 -14.19 7.64 -19.46
CA PHE A 222 -14.34 6.30 -20.02
C PHE A 222 -15.08 5.36 -19.09
N GLY A 223 -15.83 4.39 -19.66
CA GLY A 223 -16.55 3.37 -18.92
C GLY A 223 -17.87 3.90 -18.29
N HIS A 224 -18.38 3.13 -17.32
CA HIS A 224 -19.65 3.41 -16.61
C HIS A 224 -19.41 3.93 -15.21
N ALA A 225 -20.40 4.65 -14.64
CA ALA A 225 -20.35 5.13 -13.26
C ALA A 225 -20.28 3.95 -12.24
N PRO A 226 -19.56 4.11 -11.10
CA PRO A 226 -18.82 5.31 -10.69
C PRO A 226 -17.49 5.45 -11.41
N LYS A 227 -17.15 6.68 -11.85
CA LYS A 227 -15.90 6.98 -12.54
C LYS A 227 -14.94 7.70 -11.60
N PHE A 228 -13.66 7.28 -11.64
CA PHE A 228 -12.57 8.05 -11.03
C PHE A 228 -11.96 8.97 -12.09
N PRO A 229 -11.49 10.16 -11.70
CA PRO A 229 -10.65 10.98 -12.58
C PRO A 229 -9.39 10.19 -12.95
N HIS A 230 -9.10 10.08 -14.23
CA HIS A 230 -7.89 9.47 -14.76
C HIS A 230 -6.98 10.55 -15.32
#